data_a92cfc8883af413e46e36a60944cefc7
#
_entry.id   a92cfc8883af413e46e36a60944cefc7
#
_cell.length_a   1.000
_cell.length_b   1.000
_cell.length_c   1.000
_cell.angle_alpha   90.00
_cell.angle_beta   90.00
_cell.angle_gamma   90.00
#
_symmetry.space_group_name_H-M   'P 1'
#
loop_
_entity.id
_entity.type
_entity.pdbx_description
1 polymer ?
#
loop_
_entity_poly.entity_id
_entity_poly.type
_entity_poly.pdbx_seq_one_letter_code
_entity_poly.pdbx_strand_id
1 'polypeptide(L)'
;MQRVTILSPHRDDAAFSLYLWLKRWVNSGVHVRVLNFFTVSAYGPRGPAKSADAVSRVRMIEDRRALSLIGKRIRVRDCDLLDAPLRLRIKPEAVCRPETYVLAAGSESEIKTLIERHAGLDLLVAPLATGGHVDHRLVLRAAIACSRNHRLAFYEDLPYAAWTPAPALARCIGDMETATRVRLTPVLTRLHGAVCQKQNVIAQYRSQISAQEAALIARYSIRYGGGERLWIPKRSRAWALLMN
;
A
#
# COMPACT_ATOMS: atom_id res chain seq x y z
N MET A 1 23.28 2.87 5.30
CA MET A 1 22.02 3.53 5.63
C MET A 1 20.87 2.63 5.23
N GLN A 2 19.93 2.36 6.14
CA GLN A 2 18.80 1.47 5.87
C GLN A 2 17.77 2.21 5.00
N ARG A 3 17.23 1.51 4.00
CA ARG A 3 16.26 2.04 3.05
C ARG A 3 15.07 1.11 2.92
N VAL A 4 13.87 1.71 2.87
CA VAL A 4 12.60 1.02 2.66
C VAL A 4 11.89 1.67 1.48
N THR A 5 11.46 0.87 0.52
CA THR A 5 10.60 1.32 -0.58
C THR A 5 9.23 0.67 -0.46
N ILE A 6 8.21 1.50 -0.29
CA ILE A 6 6.82 1.08 -0.23
C ILE A 6 6.27 1.06 -1.66
N LEU A 7 5.72 -0.07 -2.04
CA LEU A 7 5.04 -0.25 -3.31
C LEU A 7 3.54 0.03 -3.08
N SER A 8 3.12 1.23 -3.42
CA SER A 8 1.76 1.73 -3.22
C SER A 8 1.00 1.65 -4.54
N PRO A 9 0.01 0.78 -4.70
CA PRO A 9 -0.82 0.75 -5.91
C PRO A 9 -1.39 2.13 -6.23
N HIS A 10 -2.04 2.76 -5.26
CA HIS A 10 -2.58 4.11 -5.37
C HIS A 10 -1.94 5.05 -4.35
N ARG A 11 -2.21 6.35 -4.45
CA ARG A 11 -1.59 7.37 -3.60
C ARG A 11 -1.97 7.29 -2.12
N ASP A 12 -3.11 6.73 -1.79
CA ASP A 12 -3.65 6.62 -0.43
C ASP A 12 -3.20 5.37 0.34
N ASP A 13 -2.84 4.28 -0.37
CA ASP A 13 -2.56 2.96 0.22
C ASP A 13 -1.46 2.99 1.29
N ALA A 14 -0.36 3.71 1.03
CA ALA A 14 0.76 3.80 1.97
C ALA A 14 0.35 4.46 3.29
N ALA A 15 -0.40 5.57 3.23
CA ALA A 15 -0.85 6.29 4.41
C ALA A 15 -1.93 5.51 5.17
N PHE A 16 -2.85 4.85 4.46
CA PHE A 16 -3.93 4.07 5.07
C PHE A 16 -3.39 2.84 5.79
N SER A 17 -2.48 2.11 5.16
CA SER A 17 -2.06 0.79 5.62
C SER A 17 -0.82 0.83 6.52
N LEU A 18 0.06 1.84 6.38
CA LEU A 18 1.40 1.84 6.96
C LEU A 18 1.74 3.08 7.79
N TYR A 19 0.74 3.82 8.28
CA TYR A 19 0.98 5.05 9.05
C TYR A 19 1.98 4.86 10.19
N LEU A 20 1.79 3.81 11.02
CA LEU A 20 2.64 3.54 12.18
C LEU A 20 4.05 3.11 11.79
N TRP A 21 4.16 2.27 10.76
CA TRP A 21 5.44 1.85 10.22
C TRP A 21 6.21 3.02 9.61
N LEU A 22 5.54 3.87 8.82
CA LEU A 22 6.12 5.09 8.26
C LEU A 22 6.65 6.00 9.37
N LYS A 23 5.84 6.24 10.40
CA LYS A 23 6.22 7.06 11.55
C LYS A 23 7.43 6.50 12.28
N ARG A 24 7.43 5.18 12.52
CA ARG A 24 8.55 4.49 13.14
C ARG A 24 9.83 4.63 12.33
N TRP A 25 9.81 4.28 11.05
CA TRP A 25 10.98 4.34 10.18
C TRP A 25 11.56 5.75 10.08
N VAL A 26 10.70 6.76 9.90
CA VAL A 26 11.15 8.16 9.87
C VAL A 26 11.83 8.56 11.18
N ASN A 27 11.24 8.20 12.32
CA ASN A 27 11.80 8.52 13.64
C ASN A 27 13.13 7.77 13.91
N SER A 28 13.29 6.56 13.36
CA SER A 28 14.54 5.77 13.45
C SER A 28 15.59 6.16 12.38
N GLY A 29 15.36 7.20 11.60
CA GLY A 29 16.32 7.66 10.59
C GLY A 29 16.40 6.79 9.33
N VAL A 30 15.46 5.86 9.13
CA VAL A 30 15.35 5.04 7.92
C VAL A 30 14.93 5.91 6.74
N HIS A 31 15.58 5.73 5.60
CA HIS A 31 15.16 6.40 4.37
C HIS A 31 13.93 5.72 3.78
N VAL A 32 12.82 6.41 3.77
CA VAL A 32 11.56 5.90 3.24
C VAL A 32 11.28 6.49 1.87
N ARG A 33 10.99 5.62 0.91
CA ARG A 33 10.46 5.98 -0.42
C ARG A 33 9.08 5.35 -0.59
N VAL A 34 8.16 6.10 -1.18
CA VAL A 34 6.86 5.59 -1.64
C VAL A 34 6.86 5.67 -3.17
N LEU A 35 6.64 4.53 -3.83
CA LEU A 35 6.37 4.45 -5.26
C LEU A 35 4.86 4.26 -5.43
N ASN A 36 4.18 5.29 -5.93
CA ASN A 36 2.77 5.24 -6.30
C ASN A 36 2.68 4.85 -7.77
N PHE A 37 2.09 3.69 -8.08
CA PHE A 37 2.08 3.17 -9.44
C PHE A 37 0.96 3.76 -10.29
N PHE A 38 -0.28 3.54 -9.91
CA PHE A 38 -1.47 3.93 -10.69
C PHE A 38 -1.94 5.32 -10.25
N THR A 39 -1.28 6.34 -10.77
CA THR A 39 -1.47 7.72 -10.31
C THR A 39 -2.31 8.58 -11.26
N VAL A 40 -2.60 8.08 -12.46
CA VAL A 40 -3.56 8.69 -13.37
C VAL A 40 -4.93 8.04 -13.17
N SER A 41 -5.89 8.81 -12.64
CA SER A 41 -7.20 8.31 -12.20
C SER A 41 -8.30 9.34 -12.44
N ALA A 42 -9.47 8.86 -12.86
CA ALA A 42 -10.68 9.65 -12.87
C ALA A 42 -11.57 9.40 -11.63
N TYR A 43 -11.12 8.53 -10.70
CA TYR A 43 -11.86 8.17 -9.50
C TYR A 43 -11.64 9.17 -8.37
N GLY A 44 -12.63 10.00 -8.13
CA GLY A 44 -12.67 10.97 -7.03
C GLY A 44 -14.12 11.15 -6.57
N PRO A 45 -14.69 10.14 -5.87
CA PRO A 45 -16.13 10.05 -5.62
C PRO A 45 -16.70 11.22 -4.80
N ARG A 46 -15.83 11.93 -4.08
CA ARG A 46 -16.20 13.02 -3.19
C ARG A 46 -15.69 14.40 -3.65
N GLY A 47 -14.93 14.42 -4.74
CA GLY A 47 -14.33 15.65 -5.25
C GLY A 47 -15.18 16.33 -6.33
N PRO A 48 -15.04 17.63 -6.53
CA PRO A 48 -15.70 18.37 -7.61
C PRO A 48 -15.05 18.12 -8.98
N ALA A 49 -13.82 17.62 -9.01
CA ALA A 49 -13.06 17.37 -10.23
C ALA A 49 -13.67 16.24 -11.04
N LYS A 50 -13.74 16.41 -12.38
CA LYS A 50 -14.40 15.47 -13.27
C LYS A 50 -13.48 14.89 -14.35
N SER A 51 -12.40 15.58 -14.71
CA SER A 51 -11.41 15.05 -15.65
C SER A 51 -10.33 14.23 -14.92
N ALA A 52 -9.75 13.24 -15.58
CA ALA A 52 -8.68 12.43 -15.03
C ALA A 52 -7.49 13.28 -14.56
N ASP A 53 -7.10 14.31 -15.29
CA ASP A 53 -6.02 15.21 -14.92
C ASP A 53 -6.33 15.99 -13.64
N ALA A 54 -7.55 16.55 -13.54
CA ALA A 54 -7.97 17.31 -12.38
C ALA A 54 -8.06 16.41 -11.13
N VAL A 55 -8.65 15.22 -11.25
CA VAL A 55 -8.72 14.22 -10.16
C VAL A 55 -7.31 13.80 -9.74
N SER A 56 -6.44 13.44 -10.67
CA SER A 56 -5.07 13.01 -10.40
C SER A 56 -4.27 14.10 -9.67
N ARG A 57 -4.47 15.38 -10.03
CA ARG A 57 -3.85 16.52 -9.39
C ARG A 57 -4.34 16.71 -7.95
N VAL A 58 -5.65 16.62 -7.72
CA VAL A 58 -6.24 16.69 -6.36
C VAL A 58 -5.65 15.57 -5.49
N ARG A 59 -5.69 14.33 -5.95
CA ARG A 59 -5.15 13.18 -5.22
C ARG A 59 -3.64 13.31 -4.94
N MET A 60 -2.88 13.89 -5.86
CA MET A 60 -1.45 14.17 -5.64
C MET A 60 -1.24 15.16 -4.49
N ILE A 61 -2.02 16.24 -4.45
CA ILE A 61 -1.92 17.26 -3.38
C ILE A 61 -2.29 16.65 -2.03
N GLU A 62 -3.37 15.86 -1.97
CA GLU A 62 -3.82 15.16 -0.77
C GLU A 62 -2.74 14.22 -0.25
N ASP A 63 -2.14 13.40 -1.12
CA ASP A 63 -1.08 12.46 -0.78
C ASP A 63 0.18 13.16 -0.25
N ARG A 64 0.67 14.18 -0.94
CA ARG A 64 1.83 14.97 -0.48
C ARG A 64 1.58 15.58 0.88
N ARG A 65 0.38 16.12 1.12
CA ARG A 65 -0.02 16.70 2.40
C ARG A 65 -0.07 15.62 3.49
N ALA A 66 -0.73 14.49 3.25
CA ALA A 66 -0.85 13.40 4.20
C ALA A 66 0.52 12.86 4.61
N LEU A 67 1.38 12.54 3.64
CA LEU A 67 2.71 11.99 3.90
C LEU A 67 3.64 12.99 4.58
N SER A 68 3.51 14.30 4.30
CA SER A 68 4.28 15.35 5.00
C SER A 68 3.96 15.44 6.49
N LEU A 69 2.71 15.15 6.89
CA LEU A 69 2.30 15.08 8.30
C LEU A 69 2.91 13.87 9.04
N ILE A 70 3.23 12.80 8.30
CA ILE A 70 3.92 11.63 8.86
C ILE A 70 5.40 11.93 9.05
N GLY A 71 6.04 12.50 8.02
CA GLY A 71 7.45 12.88 8.11
C GLY A 71 8.01 13.53 6.84
N LYS A 72 8.72 14.63 7.01
CA LYS A 72 9.32 15.41 5.91
C LYS A 72 10.39 14.66 5.11
N ARG A 73 10.89 13.52 5.60
CA ARG A 73 11.94 12.70 4.95
C ARG A 73 11.37 11.61 4.05
N ILE A 74 10.05 11.45 3.97
CA ILE A 74 9.43 10.50 3.05
C ILE A 74 9.57 11.06 1.63
N ARG A 75 10.21 10.29 0.75
CA ARG A 75 10.32 10.62 -0.67
C ARG A 75 9.22 9.91 -1.44
N VAL A 76 8.46 10.66 -2.21
CA VAL A 76 7.35 10.12 -3.00
C VAL A 76 7.67 10.24 -4.48
N ARG A 77 7.44 9.16 -5.22
CA ARG A 77 7.53 9.12 -6.67
C ARG A 77 6.24 8.56 -7.24
N ASP A 78 5.63 9.31 -8.14
CA ASP A 78 4.50 8.88 -8.95
C ASP A 78 5.04 8.22 -10.24
N CYS A 79 4.42 7.12 -10.67
CA CYS A 79 4.83 6.33 -11.84
C CYS A 79 3.92 6.55 -13.05
N ASP A 80 2.88 7.34 -12.93
CA ASP A 80 1.97 7.84 -13.97
C ASP A 80 1.26 6.76 -14.80
N LEU A 81 1.08 5.56 -14.21
CA LEU A 81 0.26 4.52 -14.81
C LEU A 81 -1.23 4.85 -14.64
N LEU A 82 -2.03 4.47 -15.64
CA LEU A 82 -3.49 4.55 -15.58
C LEU A 82 -4.03 3.55 -14.56
N ASP A 83 -4.97 3.96 -13.70
CA ASP A 83 -5.69 3.04 -12.81
C ASP A 83 -6.58 2.05 -13.58
N ALA A 84 -7.04 1.01 -12.92
CA ALA A 84 -7.82 -0.05 -13.56
C ALA A 84 -9.08 0.46 -14.29
N PRO A 85 -9.89 1.38 -13.73
CA PRO A 85 -11.04 1.92 -14.43
C PRO A 85 -10.69 2.56 -15.77
N LEU A 86 -9.63 3.36 -15.83
CA LEU A 86 -9.18 4.00 -17.08
C LEU A 86 -8.50 3.01 -18.02
N ARG A 87 -7.57 2.20 -17.50
CA ARG A 87 -6.77 1.26 -18.29
C ARG A 87 -7.61 0.18 -18.95
N LEU A 88 -8.57 -0.39 -18.21
CA LEU A 88 -9.41 -1.50 -18.64
C LEU A 88 -10.80 -1.06 -19.16
N ARG A 89 -11.10 0.24 -19.10
CA ARG A 89 -12.41 0.80 -19.47
C ARG A 89 -13.58 0.13 -18.73
N ILE A 90 -13.41 -0.08 -17.43
CA ILE A 90 -14.40 -0.71 -16.56
C ILE A 90 -14.95 0.29 -15.54
N LYS A 91 -16.09 -0.06 -14.94
CA LYS A 91 -16.62 0.71 -13.82
C LYS A 91 -15.80 0.46 -12.55
N PRO A 92 -15.68 1.45 -11.63
CA PRO A 92 -14.94 1.29 -10.38
C PRO A 92 -15.38 0.08 -9.54
N GLU A 93 -16.67 -0.28 -9.58
CA GLU A 93 -17.21 -1.40 -8.81
C GLU A 93 -16.75 -2.79 -9.34
N ALA A 94 -16.16 -2.83 -10.52
CA ALA A 94 -15.67 -4.07 -11.12
C ALA A 94 -14.19 -4.39 -10.78
N VAL A 95 -13.44 -3.46 -10.16
CA VAL A 95 -11.99 -3.60 -9.97
C VAL A 95 -11.56 -4.78 -9.09
N CYS A 96 -12.47 -5.28 -8.24
CA CYS A 96 -12.21 -6.43 -7.36
C CYS A 96 -12.75 -7.75 -7.91
N ARG A 97 -13.33 -7.77 -9.11
CA ARG A 97 -13.89 -8.99 -9.71
C ARG A 97 -12.78 -9.87 -10.27
N PRO A 98 -12.89 -11.21 -10.13
CA PRO A 98 -11.88 -12.14 -10.64
C PRO A 98 -11.60 -11.99 -12.15
N GLU A 99 -12.63 -11.80 -12.96
CA GLU A 99 -12.53 -11.62 -14.42
C GLU A 99 -11.73 -10.37 -14.81
N THR A 100 -11.79 -9.31 -14.03
CA THR A 100 -11.03 -8.08 -14.27
C THR A 100 -9.52 -8.32 -14.22
N TYR A 101 -9.09 -9.25 -13.38
CA TYR A 101 -7.67 -9.60 -13.27
C TYR A 101 -7.15 -10.30 -14.54
N VAL A 102 -7.97 -11.13 -15.18
CA VAL A 102 -7.62 -11.78 -16.45
C VAL A 102 -7.40 -10.74 -17.54
N LEU A 103 -8.21 -9.68 -17.59
CA LEU A 103 -8.08 -8.58 -18.54
C LEU A 103 -6.79 -7.76 -18.37
N ALA A 104 -6.20 -7.80 -17.18
CA ALA A 104 -4.99 -7.04 -16.83
C ALA A 104 -3.69 -7.83 -17.04
N ALA A 105 -3.76 -9.05 -17.57
CA ALA A 105 -2.59 -9.91 -17.77
C ALA A 105 -1.51 -9.21 -18.62
N GLY A 106 -0.24 -9.33 -18.18
CA GLY A 106 0.91 -8.74 -18.87
C GLY A 106 1.35 -7.35 -18.34
N SER A 107 0.51 -6.65 -17.57
CA SER A 107 0.87 -5.35 -17.00
C SER A 107 1.93 -5.44 -15.88
N GLU A 108 2.23 -6.62 -15.37
CA GLU A 108 3.22 -6.83 -14.29
C GLU A 108 4.64 -6.51 -14.72
N SER A 109 4.98 -6.68 -16.00
CA SER A 109 6.35 -6.46 -16.52
C SER A 109 6.77 -4.98 -16.44
N GLU A 110 5.85 -4.07 -16.74
CA GLU A 110 6.09 -2.63 -16.64
C GLU A 110 6.30 -2.22 -15.17
N ILE A 111 5.44 -2.71 -14.27
CA ILE A 111 5.56 -2.44 -12.82
C ILE A 111 6.89 -2.99 -12.29
N LYS A 112 7.28 -4.21 -12.68
CA LYS A 112 8.58 -4.80 -12.32
C LYS A 112 9.74 -3.91 -12.76
N THR A 113 9.73 -3.43 -14.00
CA THR A 113 10.76 -2.53 -14.52
C THR A 113 10.84 -1.23 -13.72
N LEU A 114 9.70 -0.66 -13.31
CA LEU A 114 9.65 0.53 -12.47
C LEU A 114 10.22 0.26 -11.06
N ILE A 115 9.93 -0.90 -10.47
CA ILE A 115 10.51 -1.32 -9.19
C ILE A 115 12.03 -1.40 -9.32
N GLU A 116 12.56 -2.16 -10.29
CA GLU A 116 14.00 -2.36 -10.49
C GLU A 116 14.73 -1.03 -10.74
N ARG A 117 14.11 -0.11 -11.48
CA ARG A 117 14.68 1.22 -11.76
C ARG A 117 14.76 2.11 -10.53
N HIS A 118 13.79 2.02 -9.62
CA HIS A 118 13.60 3.02 -8.56
C HIS A 118 13.86 2.53 -7.14
N ALA A 119 13.78 1.23 -6.88
CA ALA A 119 13.91 0.72 -5.51
C ALA A 119 15.37 0.49 -5.05
N GLY A 120 16.31 0.26 -5.96
CA GLY A 120 17.69 -0.11 -5.60
C GLY A 120 17.72 -1.43 -4.82
N LEU A 121 18.60 -1.57 -3.81
CA LEU A 121 18.69 -2.75 -2.92
C LEU A 121 17.87 -2.60 -1.64
N ASP A 122 16.75 -1.88 -1.70
CA ASP A 122 15.92 -1.57 -0.56
C ASP A 122 15.09 -2.78 -0.09
N LEU A 123 14.61 -2.72 1.14
CA LEU A 123 13.46 -3.53 1.55
C LEU A 123 12.23 -3.06 0.78
N LEU A 124 11.57 -3.95 0.04
CA LEU A 124 10.30 -3.68 -0.60
C LEU A 124 9.15 -4.05 0.34
N VAL A 125 8.22 -3.14 0.51
CA VAL A 125 6.99 -3.37 1.29
C VAL A 125 5.81 -3.30 0.33
N ALA A 126 5.23 -4.46 -0.01
CA ALA A 126 4.21 -4.63 -1.02
C ALA A 126 2.83 -4.90 -0.41
N PRO A 127 1.72 -4.63 -1.13
CA PRO A 127 0.37 -4.98 -0.68
C PRO A 127 0.19 -6.50 -0.63
N LEU A 128 -0.66 -7.01 0.29
CA LEU A 128 -1.18 -8.38 0.26
C LEU A 128 -2.28 -8.59 -0.78
N ALA A 129 -2.83 -7.51 -1.31
CA ALA A 129 -3.99 -7.50 -2.21
C ALA A 129 -5.25 -8.16 -1.61
N THR A 130 -5.50 -7.95 -0.31
CA THR A 130 -6.55 -8.61 0.48
C THR A 130 -7.96 -8.40 -0.07
N GLY A 131 -8.24 -7.27 -0.69
CA GLY A 131 -9.55 -6.97 -1.32
C GLY A 131 -9.70 -7.50 -2.74
N GLY A 132 -8.66 -8.09 -3.31
CA GLY A 132 -8.69 -8.57 -4.70
C GLY A 132 -8.65 -7.49 -5.76
N HIS A 133 -8.42 -6.22 -5.40
CA HIS A 133 -8.31 -5.12 -6.36
C HIS A 133 -7.22 -5.42 -7.39
N VAL A 134 -7.56 -5.32 -8.69
CA VAL A 134 -6.66 -5.73 -9.77
C VAL A 134 -5.31 -5.01 -9.73
N ASP A 135 -5.28 -3.71 -9.45
CA ASP A 135 -4.04 -2.93 -9.37
C ASP A 135 -3.15 -3.40 -8.22
N HIS A 136 -3.72 -3.71 -7.05
CA HIS A 136 -2.98 -4.27 -5.92
C HIS A 136 -2.39 -5.64 -6.26
N ARG A 137 -3.16 -6.50 -6.94
CA ARG A 137 -2.69 -7.83 -7.40
C ARG A 137 -1.54 -7.71 -8.39
N LEU A 138 -1.58 -6.74 -9.31
CA LEU A 138 -0.49 -6.49 -10.26
C LEU A 138 0.79 -6.05 -9.55
N VAL A 139 0.70 -5.09 -8.61
CA VAL A 139 1.86 -4.63 -7.83
C VAL A 139 2.44 -5.77 -6.98
N LEU A 140 1.57 -6.57 -6.35
CA LEU A 140 1.97 -7.74 -5.59
C LEU A 140 2.77 -8.74 -6.44
N ARG A 141 2.27 -9.12 -7.62
CA ARG A 141 2.94 -10.08 -8.52
C ARG A 141 4.28 -9.53 -9.01
N ALA A 142 4.33 -8.26 -9.39
CA ALA A 142 5.57 -7.62 -9.78
C ALA A 142 6.60 -7.61 -8.63
N ALA A 143 6.17 -7.34 -7.40
CA ALA A 143 7.02 -7.42 -6.21
C ALA A 143 7.58 -8.83 -6.00
N ILE A 144 6.73 -9.88 -6.10
CA ILE A 144 7.17 -11.27 -5.99
C ILE A 144 8.21 -11.60 -7.07
N ALA A 145 8.01 -11.15 -8.30
CA ALA A 145 8.97 -11.34 -9.39
C ALA A 145 10.33 -10.68 -9.13
N CYS A 146 10.37 -9.64 -8.28
CA CYS A 146 11.59 -8.98 -7.82
C CYS A 146 12.26 -9.66 -6.61
N SER A 147 11.67 -10.70 -6.03
CA SER A 147 12.10 -11.32 -4.76
C SER A 147 13.50 -11.93 -4.78
N ARG A 148 14.03 -12.26 -5.97
CA ARG A 148 15.41 -12.77 -6.12
C ARG A 148 16.46 -11.71 -5.78
N ASN A 149 16.16 -10.44 -6.04
CA ASN A 149 17.10 -9.31 -5.88
C ASN A 149 16.73 -8.42 -4.70
N HIS A 150 15.54 -8.62 -4.10
CA HIS A 150 15.03 -7.75 -3.04
C HIS A 150 14.46 -8.55 -1.87
N ARG A 151 14.59 -7.98 -0.68
CA ARG A 151 13.86 -8.46 0.49
C ARG A 151 12.42 -7.94 0.41
N LEU A 152 11.45 -8.81 0.69
CA LEU A 152 10.03 -8.45 0.67
C LEU A 152 9.43 -8.48 2.07
N ALA A 153 8.53 -7.54 2.33
CA ALA A 153 7.51 -7.59 3.37
C ALA A 153 6.15 -7.23 2.75
N PHE A 154 5.07 -7.63 3.42
CA PHE A 154 3.73 -7.40 2.90
C PHE A 154 2.87 -6.70 3.94
N TYR A 155 2.07 -5.72 3.49
CA TYR A 155 1.12 -5.02 4.33
C TYR A 155 -0.31 -5.40 4.02
N GLU A 156 -1.19 -5.28 5.00
CA GLU A 156 -2.62 -5.49 4.88
C GLU A 156 -3.26 -4.24 4.27
N ASP A 157 -3.86 -4.40 3.11
CA ASP A 157 -4.41 -3.30 2.30
C ASP A 157 -5.64 -2.70 2.96
N LEU A 158 -5.60 -1.47 3.39
CA LEU A 158 -6.76 -0.74 3.89
C LEU A 158 -7.36 0.17 2.81
N PRO A 159 -8.69 0.21 2.72
CA PRO A 159 -9.67 -0.31 3.68
C PRO A 159 -10.05 -1.79 3.55
N TYR A 160 -9.62 -2.49 2.51
CA TYR A 160 -10.07 -3.86 2.20
C TYR A 160 -9.88 -4.85 3.35
N ALA A 161 -8.72 -4.84 4.01
CA ALA A 161 -8.45 -5.72 5.13
C ALA A 161 -9.39 -5.48 6.32
N ALA A 162 -9.94 -4.27 6.46
CA ALA A 162 -10.91 -3.96 7.51
C ALA A 162 -12.24 -4.68 7.30
N TRP A 163 -12.60 -4.97 6.07
CA TRP A 163 -13.83 -5.66 5.68
C TRP A 163 -13.61 -7.16 5.43
N THR A 164 -12.35 -7.60 5.33
CA THR A 164 -12.01 -9.00 5.07
C THR A 164 -12.13 -9.82 6.35
N PRO A 165 -12.96 -10.88 6.39
CA PRO A 165 -13.04 -11.79 7.53
C PRO A 165 -11.70 -12.50 7.79
N ALA A 166 -11.42 -12.82 9.05
CA ALA A 166 -10.15 -13.45 9.45
C ALA A 166 -9.80 -14.73 8.67
N PRO A 167 -10.75 -15.65 8.35
CA PRO A 167 -10.45 -16.82 7.52
C PRO A 167 -10.03 -16.46 6.10
N ALA A 168 -10.61 -15.41 5.51
CA ALA A 168 -10.25 -14.95 4.17
C ALA A 168 -8.87 -14.28 4.16
N LEU A 169 -8.54 -13.50 5.19
CA LEU A 169 -7.19 -12.94 5.36
C LEU A 169 -6.15 -14.07 5.53
N ALA A 170 -6.46 -15.10 6.31
CA ALA A 170 -5.58 -16.26 6.48
C ALA A 170 -5.35 -17.00 5.14
N ARG A 171 -6.36 -17.13 4.28
CA ARG A 171 -6.19 -17.66 2.92
C ARG A 171 -5.26 -16.81 2.08
N CYS A 172 -5.44 -15.46 2.07
CA CYS A 172 -4.53 -14.58 1.34
C CYS A 172 -3.07 -14.77 1.77
N ILE A 173 -2.81 -14.96 3.07
CA ILE A 173 -1.46 -15.22 3.58
C ILE A 173 -0.96 -16.59 3.11
N GLY A 174 -1.78 -17.62 3.17
CA GLY A 174 -1.46 -18.98 2.68
C GLY A 174 -1.13 -18.98 1.18
N ASP A 175 -1.87 -18.25 0.37
CA ASP A 175 -1.62 -18.07 -1.06
C ASP A 175 -0.26 -17.38 -1.29
N MET A 176 0.06 -16.37 -0.47
CA MET A 176 1.36 -15.70 -0.51
C MET A 176 2.51 -16.63 -0.10
N GLU A 177 2.34 -17.43 0.95
CA GLU A 177 3.33 -18.43 1.36
C GLU A 177 3.60 -19.44 0.25
N THR A 178 2.55 -19.85 -0.45
CA THR A 178 2.63 -20.75 -1.61
C THR A 178 3.36 -20.09 -2.78
N ALA A 179 2.97 -18.87 -3.14
CA ALA A 179 3.55 -18.13 -4.26
C ALA A 179 5.04 -17.78 -4.04
N THR A 180 5.42 -17.45 -2.81
CA THR A 180 6.80 -17.10 -2.45
C THR A 180 7.63 -18.30 -2.02
N ARG A 181 7.00 -19.45 -1.75
CA ARG A 181 7.60 -20.66 -1.16
C ARG A 181 8.27 -20.38 0.19
N VAL A 182 7.76 -19.41 0.93
CA VAL A 182 8.33 -18.97 2.21
C VAL A 182 7.21 -18.76 3.23
N ARG A 183 7.38 -19.34 4.44
CA ARG A 183 6.48 -19.05 5.56
C ARG A 183 6.59 -17.60 5.98
N LEU A 184 5.45 -16.95 6.21
CA LEU A 184 5.36 -15.58 6.66
C LEU A 184 5.12 -15.52 8.17
N THR A 185 5.73 -14.54 8.82
CA THR A 185 5.55 -14.26 10.24
C THR A 185 5.04 -12.83 10.40
N PRO A 186 3.98 -12.61 11.22
CA PRO A 186 3.52 -11.26 11.49
C PRO A 186 4.49 -10.51 12.41
N VAL A 187 4.77 -9.26 12.06
CA VAL A 187 5.49 -8.32 12.91
C VAL A 187 4.61 -7.11 13.14
N LEU A 188 4.47 -6.73 14.40
CA LEU A 188 3.63 -5.61 14.83
C LEU A 188 4.48 -4.40 15.18
N THR A 189 4.08 -3.23 14.73
CA THR A 189 4.50 -1.97 15.34
C THR A 189 3.35 -1.33 16.08
N ARG A 190 3.64 -0.72 17.24
CA ARG A 190 2.65 -0.06 18.07
C ARG A 190 3.13 1.34 18.43
N LEU A 191 2.19 2.27 18.51
CA LEU A 191 2.45 3.62 19.00
C LEU A 191 1.22 4.08 19.81
N HIS A 192 1.42 4.37 21.09
CA HIS A 192 0.34 4.81 21.97
C HIS A 192 -0.29 6.10 21.46
N GLY A 193 -1.62 6.19 21.52
CA GLY A 193 -2.38 7.37 21.09
C GLY A 193 -2.39 7.62 19.58
N ALA A 194 -1.82 6.74 18.77
CA ALA A 194 -1.63 6.97 17.34
C ALA A 194 -2.91 6.87 16.49
N VAL A 195 -4.00 6.29 17.02
CA VAL A 195 -5.25 6.12 16.24
C VAL A 195 -5.80 7.47 15.79
N CYS A 196 -5.88 8.47 16.68
CA CYS A 196 -6.35 9.81 16.33
C CYS A 196 -5.40 10.49 15.33
N GLN A 197 -4.08 10.35 15.53
CA GLN A 197 -3.11 10.92 14.60
C GLN A 197 -3.19 10.26 13.21
N LYS A 198 -3.34 8.93 13.16
CA LYS A 198 -3.59 8.19 11.92
C LYS A 198 -4.85 8.69 11.24
N GLN A 199 -5.95 8.82 11.97
CA GLN A 199 -7.20 9.34 11.44
C GLN A 199 -7.04 10.73 10.82
N ASN A 200 -6.31 11.64 11.48
CA ASN A 200 -6.05 12.98 10.97
C ASN A 200 -5.25 12.98 9.66
N VAL A 201 -4.30 12.07 9.52
CA VAL A 201 -3.53 11.88 8.27
C VAL A 201 -4.42 11.34 7.17
N ILE A 202 -5.19 10.29 7.45
CA ILE A 202 -6.10 9.65 6.49
C ILE A 202 -7.17 10.64 6.03
N ALA A 203 -7.68 11.49 6.93
CA ALA A 203 -8.67 12.52 6.61
C ALA A 203 -8.19 13.60 5.63
N GLN A 204 -6.91 13.60 5.23
CA GLN A 204 -6.42 14.49 4.18
C GLN A 204 -6.91 14.07 2.77
N TYR A 205 -7.25 12.80 2.58
CA TYR A 205 -7.73 12.26 1.29
C TYR A 205 -9.24 12.49 1.09
N ARG A 206 -9.64 13.76 1.15
CA ARG A 206 -11.05 14.20 1.16
C ARG A 206 -11.79 13.86 -0.14
N SER A 207 -11.08 13.78 -1.25
CA SER A 207 -11.67 13.39 -2.54
C SER A 207 -12.02 11.90 -2.60
N GLN A 208 -11.43 11.08 -1.72
CA GLN A 208 -11.53 9.62 -1.74
C GLN A 208 -12.48 9.10 -0.67
N ILE A 209 -12.39 9.60 0.55
CA ILE A 209 -13.06 9.05 1.72
C ILE A 209 -13.74 10.13 2.56
N SER A 210 -14.75 9.72 3.32
CA SER A 210 -15.42 10.52 4.33
C SER A 210 -14.67 10.50 5.67
N ALA A 211 -15.06 11.39 6.58
CA ALA A 211 -14.52 11.39 7.95
C ALA A 211 -14.85 10.08 8.69
N GLN A 212 -16.03 9.49 8.43
CA GLN A 212 -16.43 8.21 9.02
C GLN A 212 -15.55 7.05 8.51
N GLU A 213 -15.27 7.01 7.21
CA GLU A 213 -14.36 6.01 6.63
C GLU A 213 -12.93 6.19 7.14
N ALA A 214 -12.45 7.43 7.28
CA ALA A 214 -11.14 7.69 7.88
C ALA A 214 -11.05 7.17 9.32
N ALA A 215 -12.11 7.35 10.13
CA ALA A 215 -12.18 6.80 11.47
C ALA A 215 -12.20 5.26 11.47
N LEU A 216 -12.94 4.63 10.56
CA LEU A 216 -13.00 3.18 10.42
C LEU A 216 -11.63 2.60 10.07
N ILE A 217 -10.95 3.17 9.08
CA ILE A 217 -9.61 2.74 8.65
C ILE A 217 -8.60 2.89 9.81
N ALA A 218 -8.63 4.03 10.52
CA ALA A 218 -7.73 4.25 11.64
C ALA A 218 -7.96 3.26 12.79
N ARG A 219 -9.22 2.92 13.07
CA ARG A 219 -9.61 1.94 14.11
C ARG A 219 -9.22 0.50 13.78
N TYR A 220 -8.89 0.17 12.54
CA TYR A 220 -8.42 -1.17 12.20
C TYR A 220 -7.22 -1.60 13.04
N SER A 221 -6.32 -0.68 13.36
CA SER A 221 -5.17 -0.92 14.22
C SER A 221 -5.54 -1.40 15.64
N ILE A 222 -6.76 -1.11 16.13
CA ILE A 222 -7.24 -1.57 17.44
C ILE A 222 -7.26 -3.09 17.54
N ARG A 223 -7.53 -3.81 16.43
CA ARG A 223 -7.46 -5.28 16.35
C ARG A 223 -6.12 -5.84 16.84
N TYR A 224 -5.07 -5.04 16.74
CA TYR A 224 -3.69 -5.42 17.09
C TYR A 224 -3.16 -4.62 18.30
N GLY A 225 -4.07 -4.20 19.19
CA GLY A 225 -3.71 -3.43 20.38
C GLY A 225 -3.09 -2.07 20.05
N GLY A 226 -3.62 -1.39 19.02
CA GLY A 226 -3.12 -0.10 18.54
C GLY A 226 -1.92 -0.21 17.61
N GLY A 227 -1.75 -1.36 16.95
CA GLY A 227 -0.63 -1.65 16.05
C GLY A 227 -1.01 -1.78 14.58
N GLU A 228 -0.01 -1.81 13.72
CA GLU A 228 -0.10 -2.21 12.32
C GLU A 228 0.80 -3.41 12.08
N ARG A 229 0.37 -4.30 11.22
CA ARG A 229 1.02 -5.57 10.98
C ARG A 229 1.67 -5.61 9.61
N LEU A 230 2.94 -6.08 9.59
CA LEU A 230 3.62 -6.53 8.38
C LEU A 230 3.81 -8.04 8.44
N TRP A 231 3.81 -8.66 7.27
CA TRP A 231 4.11 -10.06 7.09
C TRP A 231 5.49 -10.22 6.45
N ILE A 232 6.39 -10.92 7.12
CA ILE A 232 7.79 -11.06 6.69
C ILE A 232 8.19 -12.54 6.57
N PRO A 233 9.14 -12.88 5.69
CA PRO A 233 9.69 -14.23 5.60
C PRO A 233 10.34 -14.69 6.90
N LYS A 234 9.96 -15.87 7.43
CA LYS A 234 10.38 -16.39 8.72
C LYS A 234 11.92 -16.54 8.91
N ARG A 235 12.68 -16.70 7.82
CA ARG A 235 14.13 -17.04 7.88
C ARG A 235 15.08 -15.85 7.91
N SER A 236 14.61 -14.63 7.97
CA SER A 236 15.47 -13.45 7.80
C SER A 236 15.78 -12.73 9.11
N ARG A 237 16.90 -13.08 9.80
CA ARG A 237 17.42 -12.31 10.95
C ARG A 237 17.73 -10.84 10.60
N ALA A 238 18.09 -10.54 9.37
CA ALA A 238 18.35 -9.17 8.91
C ALA A 238 17.11 -8.26 8.89
N TRP A 239 15.92 -8.82 9.03
CA TRP A 239 14.65 -8.09 9.14
C TRP A 239 14.46 -7.47 10.53
N ALA A 240 14.97 -8.14 11.57
CA ALA A 240 14.85 -7.66 12.95
C ALA A 240 15.45 -6.25 13.12
N LEU A 241 16.52 -5.93 12.38
CA LEU A 241 17.20 -4.63 12.45
C LEU A 241 16.41 -3.48 11.82
N LEU A 242 15.49 -3.77 10.88
CA LEU A 242 14.59 -2.75 10.30
C LEU A 242 13.28 -2.63 11.08
N MET A 243 13.01 -3.60 11.93
CA MET A 243 11.78 -3.74 12.69
C MET A 243 11.94 -3.37 14.18
N ASN A 244 13.17 -3.25 14.68
CA ASN A 244 13.53 -2.77 16.00
C ASN A 244 13.89 -1.29 15.97
#